data_bb532292c01e08b7a7696aa3cbc7b41c
#
_entry.id   bb532292c01e08b7a7696aa3cbc7b41c
#
_cell.length_a   1.000
_cell.length_b   1.000
_cell.length_c   1.000
_cell.angle_alpha   90.00
_cell.angle_beta   90.00
_cell.angle_gamma   90.00
#
_symmetry.space_group_name_H-M   'P 1'
#
loop_
_entity.id
_entity.type
_entity.pdbx_description
1 polymer ?
#
loop_
_entity_poly.entity_id
_entity_poly.type
_entity_poly.pdbx_seq_one_letter_code
_entity_poly.pdbx_strand_id
1 'polypeptide(L)'
;MTITDNSAGTSDEVGYDILHVVPPQSAPDWIKDSPVRKADDPNGYVDVDPNTLQHTQWPEIFSLGDAGSTPNSKTGAAIRKQAPVLVDNLLAAMEHRRLTARYEGYASCPITTSRKTMLLAEFDYSMQPAPSIPLIDTTHERRDMWYLKRYGLPAMYWNLILKGRA
;
A
#
# COMPACT_ATOMS: atom_id res chain seq x y z
N MET A 1 22.71 -18.32 6.30
CA MET A 1 21.26 -18.20 5.96
C MET A 1 20.92 -19.30 4.99
N THR A 2 19.85 -20.03 5.22
CA THR A 2 19.37 -21.06 4.28
C THR A 2 18.28 -20.44 3.39
N ILE A 3 18.44 -20.56 2.08
CA ILE A 3 17.42 -20.16 1.09
C ILE A 3 16.81 -21.44 0.54
N THR A 4 15.49 -21.57 0.62
CA THR A 4 14.76 -22.73 0.09
C THR A 4 13.96 -22.32 -1.14
N ASP A 5 14.21 -22.99 -2.25
CA ASP A 5 13.33 -22.93 -3.42
C ASP A 5 12.23 -23.98 -3.25
N ASN A 6 11.02 -23.51 -2.89
CA ASN A 6 9.88 -24.39 -2.65
C ASN A 6 9.39 -25.08 -3.94
N SER A 7 9.67 -24.53 -5.11
CA SER A 7 9.27 -25.09 -6.41
C SER A 7 10.20 -26.23 -6.84
N ALA A 8 11.48 -26.10 -6.58
CA ALA A 8 12.50 -27.11 -6.91
C ALA A 8 12.78 -28.08 -5.75
N GLY A 9 12.32 -27.78 -4.53
CA GLY A 9 12.59 -28.56 -3.33
C GLY A 9 14.06 -28.55 -2.90
N THR A 10 14.83 -27.56 -3.33
CA THR A 10 16.25 -27.42 -3.02
C THR A 10 16.51 -26.36 -1.96
N SER A 11 17.59 -26.50 -1.21
CA SER A 11 18.02 -25.53 -0.21
C SER A 11 19.52 -25.26 -0.33
N ASP A 12 19.87 -23.98 -0.35
CA ASP A 12 21.25 -23.54 -0.40
C ASP A 12 21.63 -22.76 0.87
N GLU A 13 22.83 -22.98 1.37
CA GLU A 13 23.41 -22.18 2.44
C GLU A 13 24.25 -21.04 1.89
N VAL A 14 23.88 -19.80 2.23
CA VAL A 14 24.58 -18.59 1.81
C VAL A 14 25.22 -17.91 3.02
N GLY A 15 26.55 -17.75 2.97
CA GLY A 15 27.29 -16.93 3.94
C GLY A 15 27.02 -15.45 3.70
N TYR A 16 27.03 -14.64 4.77
CA TYR A 16 26.86 -13.18 4.67
C TYR A 16 27.58 -12.48 5.83
N ASP A 17 28.11 -11.29 5.57
CA ASP A 17 28.65 -10.41 6.62
C ASP A 17 27.57 -9.43 7.12
N ILE A 18 26.67 -9.02 6.23
CA ILE A 18 25.50 -8.16 6.55
C ILE A 18 24.26 -8.76 5.88
N LEU A 19 23.20 -8.93 6.65
CA LEU A 19 21.92 -9.43 6.17
C LEU A 19 20.82 -8.37 6.35
N HIS A 20 20.17 -7.96 5.25
CA HIS A 20 18.96 -7.15 5.28
C HIS A 20 17.76 -8.04 4.95
N VAL A 21 16.91 -8.27 5.94
CA VAL A 21 15.69 -9.09 5.80
C VAL A 21 14.47 -8.25 6.04
N VAL A 22 13.50 -8.35 5.14
CA VAL A 22 12.18 -7.77 5.28
C VAL A 22 11.18 -8.92 5.43
N PRO A 23 10.72 -9.23 6.64
CA PRO A 23 9.74 -10.30 6.84
C PRO A 23 8.39 -9.92 6.22
N PRO A 24 7.55 -10.90 5.85
CA PRO A 24 6.20 -10.65 5.38
C PRO A 24 5.40 -9.85 6.41
N GLN A 25 4.63 -8.88 5.93
CA GLN A 25 3.72 -8.10 6.78
C GLN A 25 2.50 -8.93 7.16
N SER A 26 2.03 -8.73 8.38
CA SER A 26 0.75 -9.26 8.86
C SER A 26 0.09 -8.25 9.78
N ALA A 27 -1.21 -8.39 9.99
CA ALA A 27 -1.90 -7.61 11.01
C ALA A 27 -1.35 -7.91 12.42
N PRO A 28 -1.42 -6.98 13.36
CA PRO A 28 -1.11 -7.26 14.76
C PRO A 28 -2.11 -8.26 15.35
N ASP A 29 -1.66 -9.00 16.37
CA ASP A 29 -2.42 -10.13 16.94
C ASP A 29 -3.82 -9.72 17.42
N TRP A 30 -3.99 -8.55 18.00
CA TRP A 30 -5.30 -8.07 18.43
C TRP A 30 -6.32 -7.90 17.28
N ILE A 31 -5.88 -7.66 16.02
CA ILE A 31 -6.75 -7.71 14.84
C ILE A 31 -7.00 -9.16 14.43
N LYS A 32 -5.94 -9.98 14.39
CA LYS A 32 -6.05 -11.41 14.01
C LYS A 32 -7.01 -12.18 14.91
N ASP A 33 -7.03 -11.84 16.20
CA ASP A 33 -7.90 -12.49 17.20
C ASP A 33 -9.29 -11.87 17.28
N SER A 34 -9.55 -10.80 16.49
CA SER A 34 -10.84 -10.11 16.48
C SER A 34 -11.78 -10.66 15.40
N PRO A 35 -13.09 -10.45 15.54
CA PRO A 35 -14.06 -10.87 14.52
C PRO A 35 -13.99 -10.03 13.23
N VAL A 36 -13.31 -8.87 13.24
CA VAL A 36 -13.21 -8.00 12.05
C VAL A 36 -12.18 -8.47 11.02
N ARG A 37 -11.40 -9.51 11.35
CA ARG A 37 -10.41 -10.03 10.41
C ARG A 37 -11.07 -10.71 9.21
N LYS A 38 -10.41 -10.65 8.07
CA LYS A 38 -10.81 -11.41 6.89
C LYS A 38 -10.66 -12.91 7.16
N ALA A 39 -11.75 -13.66 6.97
CA ALA A 39 -11.71 -15.10 7.06
C ALA A 39 -10.72 -15.67 6.01
N ASP A 40 -10.02 -16.73 6.38
CA ASP A 40 -9.07 -17.43 5.50
C ASP A 40 -7.86 -16.59 5.02
N ASP A 41 -7.64 -15.40 5.60
CA ASP A 41 -6.42 -14.64 5.37
C ASP A 41 -5.38 -14.96 6.46
N PRO A 42 -4.26 -15.63 6.12
CA PRO A 42 -3.22 -15.96 7.10
C PRO A 42 -2.56 -14.73 7.70
N ASN A 43 -2.64 -13.57 7.04
CA ASN A 43 -2.11 -12.31 7.53
C ASN A 43 -3.08 -11.60 8.49
N GLY A 44 -4.36 -11.98 8.50
CA GLY A 44 -5.36 -11.52 9.46
C GLY A 44 -5.75 -10.05 9.34
N TYR A 45 -5.70 -9.46 8.15
CA TYR A 45 -6.12 -8.07 7.92
C TYR A 45 -7.62 -7.88 8.11
N VAL A 46 -8.04 -6.65 8.40
CA VAL A 46 -9.47 -6.27 8.50
C VAL A 46 -10.15 -6.49 7.16
N ASP A 47 -11.27 -7.24 7.16
CA ASP A 47 -12.01 -7.59 5.95
C ASP A 47 -12.77 -6.38 5.39
N VAL A 48 -12.28 -5.78 4.31
CA VAL A 48 -12.90 -4.62 3.67
C VAL A 48 -13.17 -4.86 2.20
N ASP A 49 -14.24 -4.25 1.70
CA ASP A 49 -14.43 -4.06 0.27
C ASP A 49 -13.29 -3.20 -0.30
N PRO A 50 -12.57 -3.67 -1.32
CA PRO A 50 -11.35 -3.01 -1.78
C PRO A 50 -11.58 -1.62 -2.38
N ASN A 51 -12.78 -1.32 -2.84
CA ASN A 51 -13.10 -0.03 -3.43
C ASN A 51 -13.67 0.96 -2.42
N THR A 52 -14.59 0.54 -1.54
CA THR A 52 -15.24 1.43 -0.58
C THR A 52 -14.51 1.55 0.74
N LEU A 53 -13.64 0.59 1.06
CA LEU A 53 -12.89 0.47 2.32
C LEU A 53 -13.77 0.22 3.55
N GLN A 54 -15.07 -0.09 3.34
CA GLN A 54 -16.01 -0.50 4.36
C GLN A 54 -15.87 -1.99 4.64
N HIS A 55 -16.02 -2.38 5.90
CA HIS A 55 -16.03 -3.79 6.27
C HIS A 55 -17.17 -4.54 5.58
N THR A 56 -16.89 -5.78 5.16
CA THR A 56 -17.85 -6.57 4.35
C THR A 56 -19.10 -7.01 5.11
N GLN A 57 -19.03 -7.09 6.46
CA GLN A 57 -20.13 -7.54 7.32
C GLN A 57 -20.64 -6.45 8.25
N TRP A 58 -19.81 -5.53 8.72
CA TRP A 58 -20.18 -4.47 9.68
C TRP A 58 -20.05 -3.09 9.02
N PRO A 59 -21.20 -2.50 8.64
CA PRO A 59 -21.21 -1.24 7.88
C PRO A 59 -20.68 -0.03 8.65
N GLU A 60 -20.55 -0.11 9.96
CA GLU A 60 -19.97 0.91 10.83
C GLU A 60 -18.43 0.85 10.90
N ILE A 61 -17.81 -0.20 10.36
CA ILE A 61 -16.36 -0.40 10.42
C ILE A 61 -15.73 -0.10 9.06
N PHE A 62 -14.65 0.64 9.08
CA PHE A 62 -13.83 0.97 7.93
C PHE A 62 -12.35 0.72 8.25
N SER A 63 -11.56 0.36 7.25
CA SER A 63 -10.12 0.21 7.42
C SER A 63 -9.36 0.61 6.16
N LEU A 64 -8.16 1.16 6.35
CA LEU A 64 -7.26 1.55 5.27
C LEU A 64 -5.80 1.23 5.62
N GLY A 65 -4.91 1.41 4.65
CA GLY A 65 -3.47 1.24 4.84
C GLY A 65 -3.09 -0.19 5.19
N ASP A 66 -2.15 -0.33 6.13
CA ASP A 66 -1.56 -1.61 6.49
C ASP A 66 -2.52 -2.55 7.24
N ALA A 67 -3.60 -2.02 7.81
CA ALA A 67 -4.57 -2.82 8.55
C ALA A 67 -5.65 -3.46 7.65
N GLY A 68 -5.96 -2.87 6.51
CA GLY A 68 -7.03 -3.34 5.61
C GLY A 68 -6.59 -4.46 4.68
N SER A 69 -7.54 -5.30 4.27
CA SER A 69 -7.32 -6.45 3.37
C SER A 69 -7.26 -6.09 1.89
N THR A 70 -7.01 -4.84 1.52
CA THR A 70 -6.85 -4.46 0.10
C THR A 70 -5.71 -5.25 -0.54
N PRO A 71 -5.88 -5.77 -1.78
CA PRO A 71 -4.94 -6.72 -2.37
C PRO A 71 -3.63 -6.11 -2.87
N ASN A 72 -3.56 -4.80 -3.02
CA ASN A 72 -2.39 -4.08 -3.50
C ASN A 72 -1.34 -3.84 -2.40
N SER A 73 -0.17 -3.34 -2.81
CA SER A 73 0.93 -3.01 -1.90
C SER A 73 0.52 -1.97 -0.85
N LYS A 74 0.84 -2.25 0.41
CA LYS A 74 0.56 -1.39 1.56
C LYS A 74 1.62 -0.29 1.65
N THR A 75 1.35 0.85 1.01
CA THR A 75 2.28 1.98 0.90
C THR A 75 1.66 3.28 1.39
N GLY A 76 2.49 4.24 1.81
CA GLY A 76 2.03 5.57 2.18
C GLY A 76 1.31 6.31 1.03
N ALA A 77 1.69 6.02 -0.22
CA ALA A 77 1.00 6.54 -1.40
C ALA A 77 -0.42 5.96 -1.55
N ALA A 78 -0.61 4.67 -1.23
CA ALA A 78 -1.94 4.06 -1.17
C ALA A 78 -2.81 4.74 -0.10
N ILE A 79 -2.29 4.92 1.12
CA ILE A 79 -3.00 5.59 2.21
C ILE A 79 -3.48 6.99 1.79
N ARG A 80 -2.63 7.77 1.12
CA ARG A 80 -2.98 9.10 0.62
C ARG A 80 -4.20 9.10 -0.32
N LYS A 81 -4.36 8.03 -1.12
CA LYS A 81 -5.52 7.86 -2.00
C LYS A 81 -6.72 7.20 -1.31
N GLN A 82 -6.47 6.35 -0.33
CA GLN A 82 -7.51 5.67 0.44
C GLN A 82 -8.19 6.62 1.43
N ALA A 83 -7.44 7.51 2.09
CA ALA A 83 -7.99 8.36 3.15
C ALA A 83 -9.19 9.22 2.72
N PRO A 84 -9.15 9.97 1.61
CA PRO A 84 -10.32 10.73 1.16
C PRO A 84 -11.52 9.83 0.83
N VAL A 85 -11.29 8.68 0.19
CA VAL A 85 -12.35 7.71 -0.11
C VAL A 85 -13.00 7.18 1.16
N LEU A 86 -12.18 6.82 2.16
CA LEU A 86 -12.69 6.35 3.44
C LEU A 86 -13.50 7.45 4.14
N VAL A 87 -13.00 8.68 4.20
CA VAL A 87 -13.71 9.79 4.85
C VAL A 87 -15.06 10.07 4.19
N ASP A 88 -15.09 10.16 2.87
CA ASP A 88 -16.34 10.40 2.13
C ASP A 88 -17.37 9.28 2.35
N ASN A 89 -16.91 8.03 2.32
CA ASN A 89 -17.79 6.89 2.54
C ASN A 89 -18.21 6.75 4.01
N LEU A 90 -17.35 7.05 4.97
CA LEU A 90 -17.68 7.05 6.38
C LEU A 90 -18.78 8.10 6.68
N LEU A 91 -18.62 9.33 6.19
CA LEU A 91 -19.62 10.38 6.34
C LEU A 91 -20.95 9.99 5.66
N ALA A 92 -20.88 9.39 4.47
CA ALA A 92 -22.08 8.89 3.81
C ALA A 92 -22.79 7.79 4.63
N ALA A 93 -22.02 6.85 5.21
CA ALA A 93 -22.58 5.81 6.08
C ALA A 93 -23.23 6.39 7.35
N MET A 94 -22.60 7.37 7.99
CA MET A 94 -23.16 8.05 9.18
C MET A 94 -24.49 8.77 8.87
N GLU A 95 -24.65 9.24 7.65
CA GLU A 95 -25.88 9.89 7.16
C GLU A 95 -26.86 8.91 6.47
N HIS A 96 -26.60 7.61 6.54
CA HIS A 96 -27.38 6.55 5.87
C HIS A 96 -27.52 6.76 4.35
N ARG A 97 -26.53 7.40 3.73
CA ARG A 97 -26.43 7.58 2.28
C ARG A 97 -25.64 6.46 1.62
N ARG A 98 -25.84 6.29 0.33
CA ARG A 98 -25.08 5.34 -0.50
C ARG A 98 -23.60 5.74 -0.56
N LEU A 99 -22.70 4.76 -0.42
CA LEU A 99 -21.27 4.93 -0.61
C LEU A 99 -20.96 5.08 -2.10
N THR A 100 -20.37 6.19 -2.49
CA THR A 100 -20.08 6.50 -3.91
C THR A 100 -18.59 6.70 -4.19
N ALA A 101 -17.79 7.03 -3.19
CA ALA A 101 -16.36 7.18 -3.36
C ALA A 101 -15.69 5.81 -3.60
N ARG A 102 -14.70 5.79 -4.49
CA ARG A 102 -14.01 4.57 -4.91
C ARG A 102 -12.50 4.73 -4.87
N TYR A 103 -11.85 3.73 -4.32
CA TYR A 103 -10.40 3.54 -4.41
C TYR A 103 -10.09 2.49 -5.48
N GLU A 104 -9.23 2.84 -6.43
CA GLU A 104 -8.95 2.01 -7.61
C GLU A 104 -7.63 1.22 -7.49
N GLY A 105 -7.11 1.08 -6.27
CA GLY A 105 -5.95 0.24 -6.02
C GLY A 105 -4.60 0.91 -6.24
N TYR A 106 -4.53 2.24 -6.39
CA TYR A 106 -3.27 2.93 -6.60
C TYR A 106 -2.28 2.68 -5.44
N ALA A 107 -1.12 2.17 -5.78
CA ALA A 107 0.02 2.05 -4.89
C ALA A 107 1.28 2.52 -5.60
N SER A 108 2.22 3.07 -4.85
CA SER A 108 3.47 3.56 -5.42
C SER A 108 4.63 3.30 -4.49
N CYS A 109 5.75 2.83 -5.08
CA CYS A 109 7.01 2.62 -4.41
C CYS A 109 8.13 3.38 -5.13
N PRO A 110 8.72 4.42 -4.53
CA PRO A 110 9.89 5.09 -5.07
C PRO A 110 11.15 4.25 -4.79
N ILE A 111 11.53 3.39 -5.73
CA ILE A 111 12.62 2.43 -5.60
C ILE A 111 13.96 3.10 -5.96
N THR A 112 14.84 3.26 -4.98
CA THR A 112 16.18 3.81 -5.19
C THR A 112 17.07 2.77 -5.85
N THR A 113 17.59 3.06 -7.04
CA THR A 113 18.43 2.18 -7.84
C THR A 113 19.91 2.50 -7.71
N SER A 114 20.24 3.75 -7.38
CA SER A 114 21.60 4.20 -7.11
C SER A 114 21.63 5.40 -6.14
N ARG A 115 22.81 5.95 -5.90
CA ARG A 115 22.96 7.17 -5.08
C ARG A 115 22.28 8.41 -5.69
N LYS A 116 21.90 8.39 -6.96
CA LYS A 116 21.39 9.55 -7.70
C LYS A 116 20.24 9.20 -8.64
N THR A 117 19.75 7.97 -8.64
CA THR A 117 18.66 7.51 -9.49
C THR A 117 17.63 6.72 -8.71
N MET A 118 16.40 6.79 -9.15
CA MET A 118 15.31 5.92 -8.73
C MET A 118 14.34 5.69 -9.86
N LEU A 119 13.56 4.64 -9.78
CA LEU A 119 12.35 4.44 -10.55
C LEU A 119 11.13 4.63 -9.65
N LEU A 120 10.02 5.11 -10.20
CA LEU A 120 8.76 5.22 -9.50
C LEU A 120 7.85 4.08 -9.97
N ALA A 121 7.80 3.00 -9.18
CA ALA A 121 6.93 1.88 -9.45
C ALA A 121 5.50 2.23 -8.98
N GLU A 122 4.59 2.36 -9.92
CA GLU A 122 3.18 2.70 -9.68
C GLU A 122 2.29 1.61 -10.26
N PHE A 123 1.30 1.18 -9.49
CA PHE A 123 0.38 0.10 -9.84
C PHE A 123 -1.05 0.44 -9.41
N ASP A 124 -2.00 -0.22 -10.02
CA ASP A 124 -3.39 -0.31 -9.57
C ASP A 124 -3.79 -1.77 -9.26
N TYR A 125 -5.08 -2.06 -9.14
CA TYR A 125 -5.55 -3.42 -8.87
C TYR A 125 -5.28 -4.42 -10.01
N SER A 126 -4.99 -3.97 -11.22
CA SER A 126 -4.59 -4.86 -12.32
C SER A 126 -3.19 -5.43 -12.13
N MET A 127 -2.41 -4.89 -11.18
CA MET A 127 -0.98 -5.17 -10.96
C MET A 127 -0.10 -4.86 -12.18
N GLN A 128 -0.62 -4.04 -13.11
CA GLN A 128 0.15 -3.51 -14.22
C GLN A 128 0.68 -2.11 -13.88
N PRO A 129 1.78 -1.67 -14.51
CA PRO A 129 2.27 -0.31 -14.35
C PRO A 129 1.18 0.73 -14.68
N ALA A 130 0.90 1.62 -13.72
CA ALA A 130 -0.13 2.65 -13.83
C ALA A 130 0.47 4.03 -13.49
N PRO A 131 1.34 4.60 -14.35
CA PRO A 131 2.05 5.85 -14.07
C PRO A 131 1.08 7.03 -13.92
N SER A 132 1.24 7.79 -12.82
CA SER A 132 0.40 8.96 -12.51
C SER A 132 0.94 10.26 -13.12
N ILE A 133 2.18 10.28 -13.60
CA ILE A 133 2.83 11.45 -14.17
C ILE A 133 2.74 11.37 -15.70
N PRO A 134 1.92 12.21 -16.36
CA PRO A 134 1.80 12.17 -17.80
C PRO A 134 3.11 12.55 -18.49
N LEU A 135 3.38 11.98 -19.67
CA LEU A 135 4.54 12.26 -20.52
C LEU A 135 5.91 11.87 -19.96
N ILE A 136 5.93 11.26 -18.76
CA ILE A 136 7.18 10.80 -18.15
C ILE A 136 7.09 9.28 -17.95
N ASP A 137 8.02 8.56 -18.55
CA ASP A 137 8.18 7.14 -18.27
C ASP A 137 8.86 6.97 -16.89
N THR A 138 8.07 6.59 -15.91
CA THR A 138 8.52 6.37 -14.53
C THR A 138 8.97 4.92 -14.27
N THR A 139 8.86 4.03 -15.26
CA THR A 139 9.25 2.62 -15.15
C THR A 139 10.75 2.40 -15.30
N HIS A 140 11.48 3.40 -15.76
CA HIS A 140 12.94 3.40 -15.86
C HIS A 140 13.57 4.24 -14.76
N GLU A 141 14.83 3.96 -14.45
CA GLU A 141 15.57 4.74 -13.48
C GLU A 141 15.88 6.16 -13.99
N ARG A 142 15.63 7.15 -13.17
CA ARG A 142 15.75 8.58 -13.52
C ARG A 142 16.35 9.39 -12.39
N ARG A 143 17.08 10.44 -12.76
CA ARG A 143 17.65 11.41 -11.80
C ARG A 143 16.61 12.40 -11.27
N ASP A 144 15.72 12.88 -12.12
CA ASP A 144 14.64 13.79 -11.73
C ASP A 144 13.70 13.15 -10.69
N MET A 145 13.37 11.86 -10.86
CA MET A 145 12.60 11.10 -9.88
C MET A 145 13.35 10.96 -8.54
N TRP A 146 14.68 10.84 -8.56
CA TRP A 146 15.48 10.86 -7.34
C TRP A 146 15.37 12.22 -6.60
N TYR A 147 15.39 13.35 -7.32
CA TYR A 147 15.14 14.66 -6.73
C TYR A 147 13.72 14.79 -6.20
N LEU A 148 12.72 14.24 -6.91
CA LEU A 148 11.36 14.14 -6.41
C LEU A 148 11.33 13.41 -5.06
N LYS A 149 11.95 12.22 -4.96
CA LYS A 149 12.00 11.45 -3.71
C LYS A 149 12.69 12.22 -2.59
N ARG A 150 13.84 12.83 -2.87
CA ARG A 150 14.67 13.45 -1.83
C ARG A 150 14.10 14.76 -1.30
N TYR A 151 13.47 15.55 -2.14
CA TYR A 151 13.03 16.90 -1.80
C TYR A 151 11.53 17.11 -1.99
N GLY A 152 10.97 16.64 -3.09
CA GLY A 152 9.56 16.85 -3.42
C GLY A 152 8.62 16.09 -2.48
N LEU A 153 8.84 14.77 -2.27
CA LEU A 153 7.99 13.98 -1.40
C LEU A 153 8.01 14.44 0.06
N PRO A 154 9.15 14.77 0.69
CA PRO A 154 9.17 15.37 2.02
C PRO A 154 8.43 16.71 2.09
N ALA A 155 8.64 17.57 1.10
CA ALA A 155 7.92 18.86 1.06
C ALA A 155 6.40 18.65 0.92
N MET A 156 5.98 17.75 0.07
CA MET A 156 4.56 17.36 -0.08
C MET A 156 4.00 16.78 1.23
N TYR A 157 4.72 15.89 1.88
CA TYR A 157 4.31 15.29 3.14
C TYR A 157 4.01 16.34 4.21
N TRP A 158 4.97 17.24 4.49
CA TRP A 158 4.84 18.23 5.54
C TRP A 158 3.86 19.37 5.21
N ASN A 159 3.75 19.76 3.95
CA ASN A 159 3.00 20.95 3.57
C ASN A 159 1.61 20.68 3.00
N LEU A 160 1.38 19.47 2.48
CA LEU A 160 0.11 19.09 1.84
C LEU A 160 -0.55 17.92 2.54
N ILE A 161 0.09 16.74 2.62
CA ILE A 161 -0.53 15.51 3.12
C ILE A 161 -0.97 15.67 4.57
N LEU A 162 -0.08 16.11 5.49
CA LEU A 162 -0.43 16.30 6.89
C LEU A 162 -1.44 17.42 7.14
N LYS A 163 -1.75 18.22 6.12
CA LYS A 163 -2.75 19.30 6.19
C LYS A 163 -4.05 18.93 5.43
N GLY A 164 -4.19 17.69 4.97
CA GLY A 164 -5.35 17.25 4.20
C GLY A 164 -5.53 17.98 2.85
N ARG A 165 -4.42 18.35 2.20
CA ARG A 165 -4.44 19.13 0.95
C ARG A 165 -3.91 18.34 -0.26
N ALA A 166 -3.58 17.07 -0.10
CA ALA A 166 -3.13 16.19 -1.19
C ALA A 166 -3.45 14.72 -0.89
#